data_441972cdbf281aeb1c79a8dc08679ca8
#
_entry.id   441972cdbf281aeb1c79a8dc08679ca8
#
_cell.length_a   1.000
_cell.length_b   1.000
_cell.length_c   1.000
_cell.angle_alpha   90.00
_cell.angle_beta   90.00
_cell.angle_gamma   90.00
#
_symmetry.space_group_name_H-M   'P 1'
#
loop_
_entity.id
_entity.type
_entity.pdbx_description
1 polymer ?
#
loop_
_entity_poly.entity_id
_entity_poly.type
_entity_poly.pdbx_seq_one_letter_code
_entity_poly.pdbx_strand_id
1 'polypeptide(L)'
;MKLGYAKNAHQLHFILAFNQNKEKSKGGTYYYDGAQPYKNMQTLWYHYAAQASNFDVSLLFMNLGLETGDAETETSRTRYLQTFGTYVTYQPESGNWLPVQAAFYYQTGKNKNAQSVSAFMASVKAAYAIDKQWSVSLGYDYLSGSDGEGDKFKAFDPLYGTHHKFYGAMDYFYASAWQGVAPGLQDAQLGVNFKTSKQVSMQLNYHYFATAAKLDDVKKGLGSEMDYQLDWNVMKDVKLSAGYSIMRGTKSMDVVKGGDHKRWQDWGWVSVNINPRILFVKW
;
A
#
# COMPACT_ATOMS: atom_id res chain seq x y z
N MET A 1 12.97 14.16 11.80
CA MET A 1 13.43 15.38 11.09
C MET A 1 13.10 15.23 9.61
N LYS A 2 12.57 16.27 8.97
CA LYS A 2 12.35 16.32 7.52
C LYS A 2 12.99 17.60 6.98
N LEU A 3 13.82 17.48 5.95
CA LEU A 3 14.34 18.58 5.15
C LEU A 3 13.68 18.52 3.77
N GLY A 4 13.20 19.65 3.29
CA GLY A 4 12.55 19.76 1.99
C GLY A 4 13.16 20.87 1.15
N TYR A 5 13.32 20.59 -0.13
CA TYR A 5 13.70 21.58 -1.14
C TYR A 5 12.69 21.49 -2.28
N ALA A 6 12.20 22.64 -2.74
CA ALA A 6 11.30 22.73 -3.88
C ALA A 6 11.72 23.91 -4.76
N LYS A 7 11.88 23.67 -6.06
CA LYS A 7 12.15 24.69 -7.06
C LYS A 7 11.59 24.27 -8.41
N ASN A 8 10.76 25.13 -9.02
CA ASN A 8 10.08 24.85 -10.29
C ASN A 8 9.29 23.53 -10.20
N ALA A 9 9.57 22.59 -11.11
CA ALA A 9 8.95 21.27 -11.19
C ALA A 9 9.56 20.22 -10.23
N HIS A 10 10.59 20.57 -9.49
CA HIS A 10 11.38 19.62 -8.69
C HIS A 10 11.10 19.76 -7.21
N GLN A 11 10.90 18.64 -6.53
CA GLN A 11 10.82 18.55 -5.07
C GLN A 11 11.78 17.45 -4.58
N LEU A 12 12.47 17.71 -3.49
CA LEU A 12 13.36 16.77 -2.85
C LEU A 12 13.10 16.77 -1.35
N HIS A 13 12.87 15.60 -0.77
CA HIS A 13 12.72 15.43 0.67
C HIS A 13 13.77 14.45 1.19
N PHE A 14 14.44 14.85 2.26
CA PHE A 14 15.26 13.97 3.07
C PHE A 14 14.64 13.82 4.45
N ILE A 15 14.41 12.58 4.89
CA ILE A 15 13.73 12.25 6.13
C ILE A 15 14.64 11.37 6.98
N LEU A 16 14.80 11.75 8.24
CA LEU A 16 15.43 10.94 9.28
C LEU A 16 14.42 10.67 10.37
N ALA A 17 14.25 9.41 10.76
CA ALA A 17 13.44 9.02 11.89
C ALA A 17 14.18 8.02 12.78
N PHE A 18 13.93 8.13 14.08
CA PHE A 18 14.49 7.25 15.11
C PHE A 18 13.37 6.88 16.07
N ASN A 19 13.29 5.62 16.43
CA ASN A 19 12.41 5.12 17.48
C ASN A 19 13.23 4.59 18.64
N GLN A 20 12.70 4.83 19.82
CA GLN A 20 13.16 4.19 21.06
C GLN A 20 12.11 3.18 21.51
N ASN A 21 12.50 2.32 22.42
CA ASN A 21 11.58 1.46 23.10
C ASN A 21 10.53 2.29 23.86
N LYS A 22 9.26 2.06 23.56
CA LYS A 22 8.14 2.88 24.05
C LYS A 22 7.81 2.68 25.53
N GLU A 23 8.22 1.58 26.14
CA GLU A 23 7.83 1.25 27.51
C GLU A 23 8.59 2.03 28.55
N LYS A 24 9.70 2.64 28.18
CA LYS A 24 10.53 3.43 29.11
C LYS A 24 10.54 4.89 28.68
N SER A 25 9.72 5.68 29.36
CA SER A 25 9.70 7.15 29.19
C SER A 25 10.94 7.85 29.75
N LYS A 26 11.75 7.16 30.56
CA LYS A 26 12.97 7.70 31.19
C LYS A 26 14.18 6.93 30.67
N GLY A 27 15.01 7.62 29.90
CA GLY A 27 16.20 7.05 29.31
C GLY A 27 15.96 6.16 28.11
N GLY A 28 16.92 6.08 27.22
CA GLY A 28 16.88 5.15 26.08
C GLY A 28 17.09 3.72 26.57
N THR A 29 16.49 2.77 25.90
CA THR A 29 16.87 1.38 26.02
C THR A 29 17.66 0.96 24.80
N TYR A 30 18.68 0.22 25.00
CA TYR A 30 19.53 -0.33 23.95
C TYR A 30 19.09 -1.74 23.56
N TYR A 31 18.10 -2.30 24.27
CA TYR A 31 17.65 -3.67 24.11
C TYR A 31 16.32 -3.73 23.35
N TYR A 32 16.14 -4.81 22.63
CA TYR A 32 14.91 -5.10 21.97
C TYR A 32 13.82 -5.54 22.98
N ASP A 33 12.66 -4.89 22.93
CA ASP A 33 11.47 -5.29 23.68
C ASP A 33 10.26 -5.63 22.79
N GLY A 34 10.48 -5.79 21.54
CA GLY A 34 9.57 -6.45 20.60
C GLY A 34 8.64 -5.55 19.80
N ALA A 35 8.43 -4.30 20.17
CA ALA A 35 7.23 -3.61 19.66
C ALA A 35 7.47 -2.51 18.63
N GLN A 36 8.69 -2.17 18.28
CA GLN A 36 8.95 -1.05 17.38
C GLN A 36 8.92 -1.47 15.89
N PRO A 37 8.26 -0.71 15.00
CA PRO A 37 8.23 -1.00 13.57
C PRO A 37 9.61 -0.84 12.92
N TYR A 38 10.45 0.06 13.44
CA TYR A 38 11.82 0.30 13.02
C TYR A 38 12.63 0.94 14.15
N LYS A 39 13.95 0.79 14.13
CA LYS A 39 14.88 1.50 15.02
C LYS A 39 15.26 2.87 14.48
N ASN A 40 15.58 2.90 13.20
CA ASN A 40 15.88 4.13 12.48
C ASN A 40 15.46 4.01 11.01
N MET A 41 15.24 5.14 10.36
CA MET A 41 14.87 5.22 8.96
C MET A 41 15.52 6.45 8.34
N GLN A 42 16.11 6.26 7.17
CA GLN A 42 16.60 7.31 6.28
C GLN A 42 15.85 7.19 4.97
N THR A 43 15.22 8.27 4.53
CA THR A 43 14.47 8.28 3.27
C THR A 43 14.88 9.47 2.43
N LEU A 44 15.14 9.22 1.16
CA LEU A 44 15.30 10.22 0.12
C LEU A 44 14.15 10.06 -0.87
N TRP A 45 13.36 11.11 -1.07
CA TRP A 45 12.28 11.13 -2.03
C TRP A 45 12.46 12.32 -2.95
N TYR A 46 12.40 12.05 -4.26
CA TYR A 46 12.42 13.05 -5.29
C TYR A 46 11.13 12.99 -6.09
N HIS A 47 10.61 14.15 -6.48
CA HIS A 47 9.42 14.27 -7.29
C HIS A 47 9.63 15.33 -8.38
N TYR A 48 9.21 14.97 -9.58
CA TYR A 48 9.18 15.84 -10.75
C TYR A 48 7.76 15.92 -11.29
N ALA A 49 7.21 17.14 -11.38
CA ALA A 49 5.89 17.44 -11.94
C ALA A 49 5.94 18.81 -12.63
N ALA A 50 6.23 18.84 -13.92
CA ALA A 50 6.23 20.06 -14.71
C ALA A 50 4.87 20.29 -15.39
N GLN A 51 4.37 21.53 -15.38
CA GLN A 51 3.08 21.87 -16.02
C GLN A 51 3.03 21.54 -17.52
N ALA A 52 4.18 21.60 -18.20
CA ALA A 52 4.31 21.26 -19.62
C ALA A 52 4.65 19.79 -19.88
N SER A 53 4.71 18.96 -18.84
CA SER A 53 5.02 17.54 -18.94
C SER A 53 3.76 16.71 -18.76
N ASN A 54 3.63 15.69 -19.57
CA ASN A 54 2.59 14.67 -19.40
C ASN A 54 2.98 13.63 -18.36
N PHE A 55 4.18 13.69 -17.84
CA PHE A 55 4.70 12.78 -16.83
C PHE A 55 4.88 13.48 -15.49
N ASP A 56 4.46 12.78 -14.46
CA ASP A 56 4.70 13.04 -13.06
C ASP A 56 5.47 11.85 -12.50
N VAL A 57 6.67 12.06 -11.97
CA VAL A 57 7.58 10.98 -11.60
C VAL A 57 8.07 11.17 -10.18
N SER A 58 7.92 10.14 -9.35
CA SER A 58 8.56 10.06 -8.04
C SER A 58 9.62 8.98 -7.99
N LEU A 59 10.74 9.27 -7.34
CA LEU A 59 11.79 8.32 -7.00
C LEU A 59 11.92 8.22 -5.48
N LEU A 60 12.09 7.01 -4.99
CA LEU A 60 12.25 6.71 -3.56
C LEU A 60 13.50 5.89 -3.31
N PHE A 61 14.28 6.29 -2.33
CA PHE A 61 15.21 5.43 -1.61
C PHE A 61 14.86 5.46 -0.13
N MET A 62 14.71 4.30 0.50
CA MET A 62 14.50 4.17 1.93
C MET A 62 15.43 3.10 2.50
N ASN A 63 16.17 3.45 3.54
CA ASN A 63 16.96 2.54 4.35
C ASN A 63 16.29 2.40 5.71
N LEU A 64 15.79 1.21 6.03
CA LEU A 64 15.02 0.92 7.22
C LEU A 64 15.84 0.03 8.15
N GLY A 65 16.17 0.53 9.33
CA GLY A 65 16.83 -0.23 10.40
C GLY A 65 15.80 -1.01 11.22
N LEU A 66 15.83 -2.33 11.12
CA LEU A 66 14.97 -3.27 11.83
C LEU A 66 15.72 -3.82 13.03
N GLU A 67 15.25 -3.50 14.23
CA GLU A 67 15.87 -3.98 15.47
C GLU A 67 15.41 -5.39 15.81
N THR A 68 16.36 -6.23 16.17
CA THR A 68 16.14 -7.55 16.76
C THR A 68 17.06 -7.66 17.97
N GLY A 69 16.68 -8.46 18.94
CA GLY A 69 17.50 -8.68 20.12
C GLY A 69 16.79 -9.59 21.11
N ASP A 70 17.35 -9.66 22.28
CA ASP A 70 16.86 -10.45 23.38
C ASP A 70 16.93 -9.58 24.65
N ALA A 71 15.78 -9.37 25.29
CA ALA A 71 15.68 -8.56 26.50
C ALA A 71 16.34 -9.24 27.72
N GLU A 72 16.39 -10.58 27.76
CA GLU A 72 17.02 -11.33 28.86
C GLU A 72 18.53 -11.24 28.81
N THR A 73 19.10 -11.27 27.62
CA THR A 73 20.57 -11.14 27.43
C THR A 73 21.00 -9.70 27.18
N GLU A 74 20.08 -8.76 27.25
CA GLU A 74 20.34 -7.32 27.04
C GLU A 74 21.07 -7.04 25.71
N THR A 75 20.77 -7.82 24.68
CA THR A 75 21.38 -7.67 23.35
C THR A 75 20.46 -6.97 22.38
N SER A 76 21.01 -6.15 21.51
CA SER A 76 20.30 -5.51 20.43
C SER A 76 21.14 -5.53 19.15
N ARG A 77 20.51 -5.83 18.03
CA ARG A 77 21.13 -5.81 16.72
C ARG A 77 20.21 -5.17 15.69
N THR A 78 20.71 -4.18 14.98
CA THR A 78 19.97 -3.55 13.88
C THR A 78 20.37 -4.16 12.54
N ARG A 79 19.37 -4.56 11.75
CA ARG A 79 19.51 -5.03 10.39
C ARG A 79 18.86 -4.05 9.45
N TYR A 80 19.38 -3.92 8.25
CA TYR A 80 18.91 -2.91 7.29
C TYR A 80 18.23 -3.55 6.09
N LEU A 81 17.02 -3.04 5.82
CA LEU A 81 16.25 -3.32 4.62
C LEU A 81 16.22 -2.04 3.76
N GLN A 82 16.70 -2.12 2.54
CA GLN A 82 16.66 -1.02 1.58
C GLN A 82 15.48 -1.22 0.62
N THR A 83 14.76 -0.12 0.34
CA THR A 83 13.71 -0.07 -0.68
C THR A 83 14.06 1.02 -1.70
N PHE A 84 14.11 0.65 -2.96
CA PHE A 84 14.24 1.55 -4.11
C PHE A 84 12.95 1.53 -4.89
N GLY A 85 12.48 2.68 -5.36
CA GLY A 85 11.24 2.67 -6.10
C GLY A 85 11.01 3.88 -6.97
N THR A 86 10.11 3.69 -7.91
CA THR A 86 9.58 4.73 -8.78
C THR A 86 8.07 4.62 -8.87
N TYR A 87 7.42 5.76 -8.94
CA TYR A 87 6.01 5.89 -9.25
C TYR A 87 5.88 6.93 -10.37
N VAL A 88 5.14 6.58 -11.41
CA VAL A 88 4.94 7.40 -12.59
C VAL A 88 3.46 7.55 -12.85
N THR A 89 3.03 8.80 -13.09
CA THR A 89 1.72 9.10 -13.67
C THR A 89 1.94 9.68 -15.05
N TYR A 90 1.24 9.15 -16.03
CA TYR A 90 1.20 9.68 -17.39
C TYR A 90 -0.19 10.23 -17.70
N GLN A 91 -0.28 11.49 -18.08
CA GLN A 91 -1.50 12.14 -18.52
C GLN A 91 -1.55 12.15 -20.04
N PRO A 92 -2.42 11.36 -20.69
CA PRO A 92 -2.58 11.41 -22.15
C PRO A 92 -3.06 12.79 -22.64
N GLU A 93 -2.48 13.27 -23.74
CA GLU A 93 -2.80 14.58 -24.30
C GLU A 93 -4.17 14.62 -24.99
N SER A 94 -4.67 13.49 -25.45
CA SER A 94 -5.90 13.41 -26.24
C SER A 94 -6.69 12.14 -25.93
N GLY A 95 -7.96 12.19 -26.33
CA GLY A 95 -8.90 11.08 -26.10
C GLY A 95 -9.49 11.09 -24.69
N ASN A 96 -10.14 10.00 -24.36
CA ASN A 96 -10.87 9.84 -23.09
C ASN A 96 -10.06 9.06 -22.04
N TRP A 97 -8.77 8.84 -22.27
CA TRP A 97 -7.91 8.22 -21.29
C TRP A 97 -7.70 9.14 -20.09
N LEU A 98 -7.91 8.60 -18.90
CA LEU A 98 -7.56 9.21 -17.63
C LEU A 98 -6.09 8.91 -17.32
N PRO A 99 -5.49 9.54 -16.28
CA PRO A 99 -4.09 9.29 -15.96
C PRO A 99 -3.76 7.80 -15.80
N VAL A 100 -2.75 7.35 -16.52
CA VAL A 100 -2.17 6.00 -16.36
C VAL A 100 -1.11 6.05 -15.29
N GLN A 101 -1.15 5.11 -14.35
CA GLN A 101 -0.25 5.03 -13.22
C GLN A 101 0.57 3.75 -13.31
N ALA A 102 1.86 3.85 -12.99
CA ALA A 102 2.74 2.71 -12.88
C ALA A 102 3.66 2.87 -11.67
N ALA A 103 3.97 1.77 -11.00
CA ALA A 103 4.91 1.74 -9.90
C ALA A 103 5.82 0.52 -9.98
N PHE A 104 7.07 0.69 -9.55
CA PHE A 104 7.99 -0.41 -9.34
C PHE A 104 8.83 -0.13 -8.10
N TYR A 105 8.91 -1.12 -7.20
CA TYR A 105 9.74 -1.05 -6.01
C TYR A 105 10.51 -2.34 -5.84
N TYR A 106 11.77 -2.23 -5.41
CA TYR A 106 12.65 -3.35 -5.13
C TYR A 106 13.19 -3.24 -3.71
N GLN A 107 13.20 -4.38 -3.00
CA GLN A 107 13.73 -4.51 -1.65
C GLN A 107 14.94 -5.43 -1.60
N THR A 108 15.97 -5.00 -0.87
CA THR A 108 17.20 -5.75 -0.64
C THR A 108 17.73 -5.53 0.77
N GLY A 109 18.76 -6.26 1.16
CA GLY A 109 19.32 -6.20 2.51
C GLY A 109 18.88 -7.36 3.38
N LYS A 110 18.47 -7.09 4.63
CA LYS A 110 18.05 -8.13 5.59
C LYS A 110 16.74 -7.78 6.27
N ASN A 111 15.85 -8.77 6.42
CA ASN A 111 14.65 -8.66 7.23
C ASN A 111 14.95 -8.87 8.73
N LYS A 112 13.93 -8.77 9.59
CA LYS A 112 14.05 -9.00 11.05
C LYS A 112 14.65 -10.38 11.37
N ASN A 113 14.35 -11.40 10.59
CA ASN A 113 14.82 -12.78 10.79
C ASN A 113 16.24 -13.02 10.26
N ALA A 114 17.00 -11.97 9.91
CA ALA A 114 18.34 -12.06 9.33
C ALA A 114 18.43 -12.68 7.93
N GLN A 115 17.30 -12.97 7.31
CA GLN A 115 17.27 -13.50 5.95
C GLN A 115 17.66 -12.40 4.95
N SER A 116 18.47 -12.74 3.97
CA SER A 116 18.78 -11.84 2.85
C SER A 116 17.54 -11.69 1.98
N VAL A 117 17.18 -10.43 1.69
CA VAL A 117 15.97 -10.07 0.94
C VAL A 117 16.33 -9.78 -0.53
N SER A 118 15.47 -10.26 -1.43
CA SER A 118 15.46 -9.87 -2.83
C SER A 118 14.02 -9.96 -3.32
N ALA A 119 13.29 -8.86 -3.18
CA ALA A 119 11.85 -8.83 -3.40
C ALA A 119 11.46 -7.60 -4.23
N PHE A 120 10.37 -7.68 -4.97
CA PHE A 120 9.89 -6.55 -5.76
C PHE A 120 8.36 -6.50 -5.81
N MET A 121 7.86 -5.29 -6.11
CA MET A 121 6.47 -5.09 -6.51
C MET A 121 6.42 -4.31 -7.81
N ALA A 122 5.40 -4.58 -8.60
CA ALA A 122 5.05 -3.82 -9.80
C ALA A 122 3.54 -3.56 -9.81
N SER A 123 3.15 -2.37 -10.26
CA SER A 123 1.75 -1.97 -10.36
C SER A 123 1.53 -1.20 -11.65
N VAL A 124 0.40 -1.43 -12.30
CA VAL A 124 -0.08 -0.61 -13.41
C VAL A 124 -1.58 -0.43 -13.29
N LYS A 125 -2.05 0.81 -13.48
CA LYS A 125 -3.49 1.14 -13.50
C LYS A 125 -3.77 2.12 -14.62
N ALA A 126 -4.84 1.85 -15.37
CA ALA A 126 -5.32 2.71 -16.44
C ALA A 126 -6.83 2.88 -16.30
N ALA A 127 -7.34 4.04 -16.68
CA ALA A 127 -8.77 4.30 -16.69
C ALA A 127 -9.18 5.06 -17.94
N TYR A 128 -10.41 4.81 -18.38
CA TYR A 128 -10.99 5.41 -19.58
C TYR A 128 -12.36 6.00 -19.26
N ALA A 129 -12.56 7.27 -19.60
CA ALA A 129 -13.83 7.95 -19.47
C ALA A 129 -14.69 7.60 -20.70
N ILE A 130 -15.77 6.83 -20.51
CA ILE A 130 -16.74 6.51 -21.55
C ILE A 130 -17.47 7.80 -21.95
N ASP A 131 -17.89 8.55 -20.94
CA ASP A 131 -18.51 9.85 -21.07
C ASP A 131 -18.28 10.71 -19.82
N LYS A 132 -19.06 11.79 -19.63
CA LYS A 132 -18.94 12.69 -18.45
C LYS A 132 -19.37 12.04 -17.13
N GLN A 133 -20.13 10.96 -17.19
CA GLN A 133 -20.70 10.26 -16.03
C GLN A 133 -19.99 8.94 -15.76
N TRP A 134 -19.61 8.20 -16.78
CA TRP A 134 -19.07 6.86 -16.67
C TRP A 134 -17.58 6.79 -16.97
N SER A 135 -16.85 6.09 -16.15
CA SER A 135 -15.49 5.66 -16.44
C SER A 135 -15.25 4.22 -15.99
N VAL A 136 -14.36 3.54 -16.68
CA VAL A 136 -13.90 2.19 -16.36
C VAL A 136 -12.41 2.22 -16.09
N SER A 137 -11.93 1.33 -15.23
CA SER A 137 -10.51 1.19 -14.92
C SER A 137 -10.08 -0.27 -14.89
N LEU A 138 -8.86 -0.51 -15.28
CA LEU A 138 -8.17 -1.78 -15.17
C LEU A 138 -6.88 -1.57 -14.37
N GLY A 139 -6.55 -2.52 -13.52
CA GLY A 139 -5.34 -2.49 -12.73
C GLY A 139 -4.77 -3.88 -12.50
N TYR A 140 -3.47 -3.92 -12.26
CA TYR A 140 -2.80 -5.13 -11.86
C TYR A 140 -1.66 -4.78 -10.91
N ASP A 141 -1.69 -5.37 -9.72
CA ASP A 141 -0.63 -5.28 -8.72
C ASP A 141 0.03 -6.65 -8.56
N TYR A 142 1.35 -6.67 -8.55
CA TYR A 142 2.16 -7.86 -8.32
C TYR A 142 3.16 -7.61 -7.19
N LEU A 143 3.06 -8.39 -6.13
CA LEU A 143 4.03 -8.42 -5.03
C LEU A 143 4.72 -9.78 -5.07
N SER A 144 6.03 -9.80 -5.25
CA SER A 144 6.78 -11.04 -5.25
C SER A 144 6.59 -11.82 -3.94
N GLY A 145 6.60 -13.14 -4.04
CA GLY A 145 6.49 -14.08 -2.93
C GLY A 145 7.72 -14.95 -2.77
N SER A 146 7.82 -15.60 -1.64
CA SER A 146 8.85 -16.61 -1.34
C SER A 146 8.19 -17.97 -1.22
N ASP A 147 8.70 -18.92 -1.96
CA ASP A 147 8.34 -20.35 -1.91
C ASP A 147 9.07 -21.11 -0.80
N GLY A 148 9.97 -20.43 -0.08
CA GLY A 148 10.84 -21.05 0.92
C GLY A 148 12.11 -21.67 0.35
N GLU A 149 12.25 -21.70 -0.98
CA GLU A 149 13.43 -22.24 -1.62
C GLU A 149 14.53 -21.19 -1.84
N GLY A 150 15.78 -21.62 -1.69
CA GLY A 150 16.99 -20.82 -1.90
C GLY A 150 17.34 -19.91 -0.72
N ASP A 151 18.43 -19.14 -0.90
CA ASP A 151 19.09 -18.38 0.17
C ASP A 151 18.44 -17.00 0.44
N LYS A 152 17.44 -16.59 -0.36
CA LYS A 152 16.85 -15.25 -0.30
C LYS A 152 15.37 -15.30 0.00
N PHE A 153 14.95 -14.45 0.92
CA PHE A 153 13.54 -14.16 1.14
C PHE A 153 13.03 -13.24 0.02
N LYS A 154 12.04 -13.71 -0.74
CA LYS A 154 11.57 -13.06 -1.97
C LYS A 154 10.21 -12.38 -1.82
N ALA A 155 9.56 -12.39 -0.64
CA ALA A 155 8.28 -11.73 -0.45
C ALA A 155 8.47 -10.24 -0.21
N PHE A 156 7.83 -9.42 -1.04
CA PHE A 156 7.84 -7.97 -0.92
C PHE A 156 7.01 -7.53 0.29
N ASP A 157 7.57 -6.65 1.12
CA ASP A 157 6.87 -6.07 2.26
C ASP A 157 6.32 -4.67 1.90
N PRO A 158 4.99 -4.48 1.76
CA PRO A 158 4.38 -3.19 1.45
C PRO A 158 4.37 -2.28 2.69
N LEU A 159 5.54 -1.76 3.05
CA LEU A 159 5.77 -0.93 4.22
C LEU A 159 4.91 0.34 4.20
N TYR A 160 4.33 0.69 5.35
CA TYR A 160 3.60 1.95 5.58
C TYR A 160 2.43 2.20 4.62
N GLY A 161 1.82 1.15 4.10
CA GLY A 161 0.63 1.24 3.28
C GLY A 161 -0.56 1.81 4.07
N THR A 162 -1.53 2.37 3.35
CA THR A 162 -2.78 2.90 3.91
C THR A 162 -3.84 1.82 3.86
N HIS A 163 -4.54 1.59 4.99
CA HIS A 163 -5.68 0.68 5.05
C HIS A 163 -6.81 1.10 4.09
N HIS A 164 -7.58 0.13 3.63
CA HIS A 164 -8.75 0.26 2.75
C HIS A 164 -8.47 0.95 1.40
N LYS A 165 -7.22 0.90 0.94
CA LYS A 165 -6.79 1.57 -0.30
C LYS A 165 -6.15 0.65 -1.31
N PHE A 166 -5.41 -0.35 -0.86
CA PHE A 166 -4.64 -1.26 -1.71
C PHE A 166 -5.08 -2.69 -1.46
N TYR A 167 -5.14 -3.49 -2.52
CA TYR A 167 -5.39 -4.93 -2.45
C TYR A 167 -6.75 -5.28 -1.83
N GLY A 168 -7.80 -4.55 -2.22
CA GLY A 168 -9.16 -4.67 -1.68
C GLY A 168 -9.41 -3.80 -0.45
N ALA A 169 -10.67 -3.44 -0.21
CA ALA A 169 -11.07 -2.58 0.90
C ALA A 169 -11.19 -3.32 2.24
N MET A 170 -11.29 -4.66 2.21
CA MET A 170 -11.39 -5.50 3.42
C MET A 170 -10.02 -5.78 4.07
N ASP A 171 -8.91 -5.29 3.51
CA ASP A 171 -7.54 -5.41 4.04
C ASP A 171 -7.04 -6.85 4.27
N TYR A 172 -7.61 -7.84 3.60
CA TYR A 172 -7.12 -9.22 3.70
C TYR A 172 -5.67 -9.39 3.26
N PHE A 173 -5.23 -8.57 2.30
CA PHE A 173 -3.94 -8.72 1.63
C PHE A 173 -2.99 -7.54 1.86
N TYR A 174 -3.14 -6.87 3.00
CA TYR A 174 -2.29 -5.73 3.40
C TYR A 174 -0.81 -6.08 3.59
N ALA A 175 -0.49 -7.33 3.69
CA ALA A 175 0.88 -7.87 3.69
C ALA A 175 1.03 -8.93 2.60
N SER A 176 2.26 -9.34 2.31
CA SER A 176 2.55 -10.42 1.36
C SER A 176 3.04 -11.71 2.04
N ALA A 177 3.09 -11.72 3.36
CA ALA A 177 3.48 -12.86 4.19
C ALA A 177 2.52 -13.00 5.37
N TRP A 178 2.01 -14.23 5.60
CA TRP A 178 1.06 -14.53 6.66
C TRP A 178 1.36 -15.91 7.28
N GLN A 179 1.21 -16.04 8.61
CA GLN A 179 1.28 -17.30 9.35
C GLN A 179 2.46 -18.22 8.95
N GLY A 180 3.63 -17.62 8.72
CA GLY A 180 4.83 -18.39 8.35
C GLY A 180 4.97 -18.69 6.84
N VAL A 181 3.95 -18.41 6.02
CA VAL A 181 4.02 -18.46 4.56
C VAL A 181 4.16 -17.06 3.98
N ALA A 182 4.86 -16.94 2.87
CA ALA A 182 5.18 -15.67 2.25
C ALA A 182 4.85 -15.70 0.73
N PRO A 183 3.58 -15.96 0.35
CA PRO A 183 3.23 -16.28 -1.03
C PRO A 183 3.31 -15.09 -1.97
N GLY A 184 3.46 -13.86 -1.46
CA GLY A 184 3.25 -12.67 -2.26
C GLY A 184 1.79 -12.52 -2.71
N LEU A 185 1.53 -11.59 -3.60
CA LEU A 185 0.17 -11.29 -4.06
C LEU A 185 0.14 -10.92 -5.54
N GLN A 186 -0.88 -11.36 -6.22
CA GLN A 186 -1.35 -10.85 -7.50
C GLN A 186 -2.77 -10.32 -7.28
N ASP A 187 -3.05 -9.10 -7.72
CA ASP A 187 -4.35 -8.47 -7.62
C ASP A 187 -4.74 -7.91 -9.00
N ALA A 188 -5.65 -8.59 -9.68
CA ALA A 188 -6.24 -8.11 -10.93
C ALA A 188 -7.52 -7.34 -10.62
N GLN A 189 -7.60 -6.10 -11.10
CA GLN A 189 -8.61 -5.12 -10.72
C GLN A 189 -9.44 -4.65 -11.93
N LEU A 190 -10.75 -4.56 -11.74
CA LEU A 190 -11.68 -3.92 -12.65
C LEU A 190 -12.54 -2.94 -11.86
N GLY A 191 -12.57 -1.68 -12.28
CA GLY A 191 -13.36 -0.63 -11.64
C GLY A 191 -14.36 0.01 -12.58
N VAL A 192 -15.51 0.40 -12.05
CA VAL A 192 -16.52 1.23 -12.71
C VAL A 192 -16.87 2.40 -11.80
N ASN A 193 -16.76 3.61 -12.32
CA ASN A 193 -17.18 4.82 -11.63
C ASN A 193 -18.37 5.44 -12.34
N PHE A 194 -19.34 5.88 -11.57
CA PHE A 194 -20.53 6.56 -12.05
C PHE A 194 -20.78 7.85 -11.28
N LYS A 195 -20.79 8.99 -11.98
CA LYS A 195 -21.12 10.31 -11.43
C LYS A 195 -22.55 10.64 -11.76
N THR A 196 -23.48 10.41 -10.82
CA THR A 196 -24.90 10.78 -11.00
C THR A 196 -25.10 12.29 -11.07
N SER A 197 -24.30 13.06 -10.37
CA SER A 197 -24.35 14.52 -10.33
C SER A 197 -22.98 15.11 -9.95
N LYS A 198 -22.88 16.44 -9.84
CA LYS A 198 -21.69 17.09 -9.27
C LYS A 198 -21.46 16.76 -7.79
N GLN A 199 -22.49 16.30 -7.11
CA GLN A 199 -22.48 16.03 -5.67
C GLN A 199 -22.37 14.55 -5.33
N VAL A 200 -22.85 13.66 -6.20
CA VAL A 200 -22.93 12.21 -5.91
C VAL A 200 -22.15 11.41 -6.94
N SER A 201 -21.26 10.54 -6.44
CA SER A 201 -20.55 9.55 -7.22
C SER A 201 -20.60 8.17 -6.56
N MET A 202 -20.59 7.14 -7.39
CA MET A 202 -20.58 5.75 -7.01
C MET A 202 -19.39 5.06 -7.65
N GLN A 203 -18.81 4.11 -6.94
CA GLN A 203 -17.70 3.31 -7.41
C GLN A 203 -17.98 1.84 -7.10
N LEU A 204 -17.71 0.97 -8.06
CA LEU A 204 -17.71 -0.47 -7.90
C LEU A 204 -16.35 -1.00 -8.38
N ASN A 205 -15.61 -1.67 -7.49
CA ASN A 205 -14.37 -2.33 -7.82
C ASN A 205 -14.51 -3.84 -7.62
N TYR A 206 -13.94 -4.58 -8.55
CA TYR A 206 -13.77 -6.02 -8.45
C TYR A 206 -12.30 -6.35 -8.41
N HIS A 207 -11.92 -7.23 -7.50
CA HIS A 207 -10.57 -7.75 -7.32
C HIS A 207 -10.57 -9.26 -7.44
N TYR A 208 -9.59 -9.79 -8.15
CA TYR A 208 -9.26 -11.21 -8.14
C TYR A 208 -7.86 -11.40 -7.58
N PHE A 209 -7.76 -12.14 -6.50
CA PHE A 209 -6.51 -12.35 -5.76
C PHE A 209 -5.92 -13.73 -6.01
N ALA A 210 -4.60 -13.77 -6.18
CA ALA A 210 -3.83 -15.00 -6.30
C ALA A 210 -2.45 -14.85 -5.63
N THR A 211 -1.82 -15.97 -5.27
CA THR A 211 -0.44 -15.97 -4.80
C THR A 211 0.54 -15.72 -5.95
N ALA A 212 1.61 -14.98 -5.70
CA ALA A 212 2.70 -14.80 -6.65
C ALA A 212 3.61 -16.05 -6.70
N ALA A 213 4.07 -16.53 -5.55
CA ALA A 213 4.82 -17.76 -5.45
C ALA A 213 3.91 -18.99 -5.59
N LYS A 214 4.49 -20.09 -6.02
CA LYS A 214 3.87 -21.42 -5.94
C LYS A 214 4.11 -21.94 -4.53
N LEU A 215 3.07 -22.38 -3.86
CA LEU A 215 3.14 -23.07 -2.59
C LEU A 215 2.76 -24.53 -2.80
N ASP A 216 3.32 -25.43 -1.99
CA ASP A 216 2.96 -26.85 -2.03
C ASP A 216 1.51 -27.03 -1.61
N ASP A 217 0.79 -27.91 -2.29
CA ASP A 217 -0.60 -28.29 -2.05
C ASP A 217 -1.63 -27.14 -2.09
N VAL A 218 -1.25 -25.95 -2.56
CA VAL A 218 -2.11 -24.77 -2.65
C VAL A 218 -2.27 -24.29 -4.09
N LYS A 219 -3.50 -24.13 -4.54
CA LYS A 219 -3.79 -23.45 -5.80
C LYS A 219 -3.54 -21.95 -5.65
N LYS A 220 -3.09 -21.29 -6.72
CA LYS A 220 -2.76 -19.85 -6.66
C LYS A 220 -3.96 -18.95 -6.34
N GLY A 221 -5.16 -19.24 -6.83
CA GLY A 221 -6.33 -18.40 -6.61
C GLY A 221 -6.75 -18.35 -5.14
N LEU A 222 -6.75 -17.15 -4.56
CA LEU A 222 -7.13 -16.89 -3.17
C LEU A 222 -8.61 -16.52 -3.02
N GLY A 223 -9.17 -15.82 -4.01
CA GLY A 223 -10.56 -15.40 -3.97
C GLY A 223 -10.84 -14.13 -4.76
N SER A 224 -12.04 -13.60 -4.58
CA SER A 224 -12.50 -12.37 -5.22
C SER A 224 -13.19 -11.47 -4.20
N GLU A 225 -12.93 -10.18 -4.30
CA GLU A 225 -13.58 -9.14 -3.51
C GLU A 225 -14.33 -8.17 -4.41
N MET A 226 -15.46 -7.70 -3.95
CA MET A 226 -16.25 -6.67 -4.61
C MET A 226 -16.51 -5.54 -3.63
N ASP A 227 -16.07 -4.33 -4.00
CA ASP A 227 -16.15 -3.13 -3.18
C ASP A 227 -17.09 -2.13 -3.82
N TYR A 228 -18.13 -1.76 -3.11
CA TYR A 228 -19.02 -0.67 -3.46
C TYR A 228 -18.77 0.53 -2.55
N GLN A 229 -18.71 1.72 -3.14
CA GLN A 229 -18.62 2.99 -2.41
C GLN A 229 -19.54 4.04 -3.02
N LEU A 230 -20.24 4.77 -2.15
CA LEU A 230 -21.02 5.95 -2.46
C LEU A 230 -20.37 7.16 -1.78
N ASP A 231 -20.17 8.22 -2.53
CA ASP A 231 -19.71 9.52 -2.04
C ASP A 231 -20.76 10.59 -2.32
N TRP A 232 -21.12 11.37 -1.29
CA TRP A 232 -22.08 12.46 -1.40
C TRP A 232 -21.53 13.74 -0.74
N ASN A 233 -21.28 14.78 -1.54
CA ASN A 233 -20.97 16.12 -1.06
C ASN A 233 -22.29 16.78 -0.65
N VAL A 234 -22.68 16.62 0.60
CA VAL A 234 -23.97 17.08 1.16
C VAL A 234 -24.10 18.60 1.08
N MET A 235 -23.02 19.28 1.45
CA MET A 235 -22.88 20.74 1.37
C MET A 235 -21.38 21.10 1.31
N LYS A 236 -21.09 22.39 1.21
CA LYS A 236 -19.71 22.87 1.26
C LYS A 236 -19.02 22.35 2.51
N ASP A 237 -17.81 21.81 2.34
CA ASP A 237 -16.94 21.29 3.40
C ASP A 237 -17.51 20.10 4.19
N VAL A 238 -18.62 19.46 3.72
CA VAL A 238 -19.23 18.27 4.33
C VAL A 238 -19.45 17.18 3.28
N LYS A 239 -18.76 16.06 3.45
CA LYS A 239 -18.87 14.87 2.61
C LYS A 239 -19.34 13.68 3.45
N LEU A 240 -20.37 12.99 3.00
CA LEU A 240 -20.80 11.69 3.48
C LEU A 240 -20.29 10.61 2.52
N SER A 241 -19.70 9.56 3.07
CA SER A 241 -19.29 8.39 2.30
C SER A 241 -19.82 7.13 2.97
N ALA A 242 -20.22 6.15 2.18
CA ALA A 242 -20.60 4.82 2.66
C ALA A 242 -20.00 3.76 1.73
N GLY A 243 -19.57 2.66 2.29
CA GLY A 243 -19.02 1.54 1.54
C GLY A 243 -19.51 0.21 2.05
N TYR A 244 -19.53 -0.77 1.17
CA TYR A 244 -19.84 -2.16 1.46
C TYR A 244 -19.01 -3.08 0.60
N SER A 245 -18.32 -4.02 1.22
CA SER A 245 -17.40 -4.96 0.58
C SER A 245 -17.80 -6.39 0.89
N ILE A 246 -17.61 -7.28 -0.08
CA ILE A 246 -17.89 -8.72 0.04
C ILE A 246 -16.67 -9.47 -0.46
N MET A 247 -16.17 -10.41 0.34
CA MET A 247 -15.08 -11.32 -0.06
C MET A 247 -15.58 -12.76 -0.19
N ARG A 248 -15.25 -13.40 -1.29
CA ARG A 248 -15.43 -14.83 -1.49
C ARG A 248 -14.08 -15.52 -1.63
N GLY A 249 -13.64 -16.14 -0.54
CA GLY A 249 -12.38 -16.90 -0.48
C GLY A 249 -12.44 -18.24 -1.19
N THR A 250 -11.29 -18.91 -1.26
CA THR A 250 -11.10 -20.28 -1.73
C THR A 250 -10.47 -21.14 -0.63
N LYS A 251 -10.38 -22.46 -0.85
CA LYS A 251 -9.61 -23.35 0.05
C LYS A 251 -8.15 -22.90 0.21
N SER A 252 -7.57 -22.30 -0.83
CA SER A 252 -6.19 -21.79 -0.76
C SER A 252 -6.08 -20.59 0.20
N MET A 253 -7.12 -19.78 0.29
CA MET A 253 -7.19 -18.70 1.27
C MET A 253 -7.23 -19.23 2.71
N ASP A 254 -7.96 -20.32 2.97
CA ASP A 254 -7.97 -20.96 4.29
C ASP A 254 -6.58 -21.43 4.71
N VAL A 255 -5.81 -21.99 3.78
CA VAL A 255 -4.44 -22.44 4.04
C VAL A 255 -3.51 -21.26 4.30
N VAL A 256 -3.61 -20.19 3.52
CA VAL A 256 -2.70 -19.03 3.58
C VAL A 256 -3.05 -18.08 4.74
N LYS A 257 -4.34 -17.86 4.98
CA LYS A 257 -4.82 -16.84 5.94
C LYS A 257 -5.44 -17.44 7.20
N GLY A 258 -5.77 -18.73 7.17
CA GLY A 258 -6.66 -19.35 8.16
C GLY A 258 -8.13 -19.04 7.89
N GLY A 259 -9.02 -19.59 8.69
CA GLY A 259 -10.46 -19.35 8.60
C GLY A 259 -11.22 -20.43 7.80
N ASP A 260 -12.38 -20.08 7.28
CA ASP A 260 -13.26 -20.96 6.49
C ASP A 260 -13.85 -20.16 5.31
N HIS A 261 -13.39 -20.42 4.11
CA HIS A 261 -13.84 -19.77 2.87
C HIS A 261 -15.34 -19.95 2.57
N LYS A 262 -16.02 -20.90 3.23
CA LYS A 262 -17.45 -21.12 3.06
C LYS A 262 -18.29 -20.13 3.85
N ARG A 263 -17.70 -19.44 4.81
CA ARG A 263 -18.40 -18.42 5.62
C ARG A 263 -18.59 -17.15 4.81
N TRP A 264 -19.70 -16.49 5.04
CA TRP A 264 -19.95 -15.16 4.50
C TRP A 264 -18.96 -14.17 5.12
N GLN A 265 -18.34 -13.33 4.28
CA GLN A 265 -17.35 -12.35 4.68
C GLN A 265 -17.71 -11.03 4.03
N ASP A 266 -18.06 -10.07 4.85
CA ASP A 266 -18.43 -8.73 4.41
C ASP A 266 -17.95 -7.67 5.40
N TRP A 267 -17.93 -6.44 4.93
CA TRP A 267 -17.56 -5.28 5.72
C TRP A 267 -18.31 -4.05 5.22
N GLY A 268 -18.89 -3.28 6.13
CA GLY A 268 -19.61 -2.06 5.81
C GLY A 268 -19.18 -0.90 6.69
N TRP A 269 -19.17 0.30 6.13
CA TRP A 269 -18.78 1.51 6.84
C TRP A 269 -19.54 2.74 6.35
N VAL A 270 -19.63 3.73 7.24
CA VAL A 270 -20.12 5.07 6.94
C VAL A 270 -19.13 6.09 7.51
N SER A 271 -18.82 7.11 6.75
CA SER A 271 -17.91 8.19 7.14
C SER A 271 -18.51 9.55 6.87
N VAL A 272 -18.39 10.45 7.83
CA VAL A 272 -18.72 11.87 7.67
C VAL A 272 -17.42 12.67 7.77
N ASN A 273 -17.08 13.37 6.71
CA ASN A 273 -15.92 14.24 6.68
C ASN A 273 -16.39 15.70 6.72
N ILE A 274 -15.99 16.43 7.76
CA ILE A 274 -16.29 17.84 7.96
C ILE A 274 -14.98 18.60 7.99
N ASN A 275 -14.72 19.42 6.96
CA ASN A 275 -13.43 20.08 6.78
C ASN A 275 -13.59 21.62 6.53
N PRO A 276 -14.25 22.37 7.42
CA PRO A 276 -14.39 23.81 7.29
C PRO A 276 -13.08 24.53 7.62
N ARG A 277 -12.88 25.70 7.05
CA ARG A 277 -11.82 26.60 7.48
C ARG A 277 -12.17 27.19 8.85
N ILE A 278 -11.56 26.69 9.93
CA ILE A 278 -11.85 27.08 11.32
C ILE A 278 -11.15 28.41 11.66
N LEU A 279 -9.92 28.64 11.15
CA LEU A 279 -9.15 29.84 11.41
C LEU A 279 -8.46 30.31 10.13
N PHE A 280 -8.52 31.59 9.87
CA PHE A 280 -7.76 32.26 8.82
C PHE A 280 -7.16 33.54 9.38
N VAL A 281 -5.83 33.63 9.39
CA VAL A 281 -5.08 34.83 9.76
C VAL A 281 -4.29 35.27 8.53
N LYS A 282 -4.48 36.52 8.10
CA LYS A 282 -3.69 37.15 7.06
C LYS A 282 -2.71 38.09 7.75
N TRP A 283 -1.44 37.82 7.59
CA TRP A 283 -0.33 38.68 8.06
C TRP A 283 -0.06 39.79 7.04
#